data_e6ee75626ec93686b8b5896a6ea45845
#
_entry.id   e6ee75626ec93686b8b5896a6ea45845
#
_cell.length_a   1.000
_cell.length_b   1.000
_cell.length_c   1.000
_cell.angle_alpha   90.00
_cell.angle_beta   90.00
_cell.angle_gamma   90.00
#
_symmetry.space_group_name_H-M   'P 1'
#
loop_
_entity.id
_entity.type
_entity.pdbx_description
1 polymer ?
#
loop_
_entity_poly.entity_id
_entity_poly.type
_entity_poly.pdbx_seq_one_letter_code
_entity_poly.pdbx_strand_id
1 'polypeptide(L)'
;MQGETRLKNHRLPVVADFFSSGNIERFRRIHSIMSEPNSRDFTGKMNHESDADFAARQKLQHKLNCIKHKIIVMSGKGGVGKSTVAVNLATALLLAGNKVGLLDVDIHGPSIPTMLGLENEKPGGSQEELLPVDLGGLKVMSLGFLLSSPDQAVIWRGPMKIGVIRQFLENVHWGELDYLIIDCPPGTGDEPLSICQLIGHLDGAVIVTTPQRVATVDVRKSINFCRQIQLNVLGIIENMSGFVCPKCGEVTQILPPGGGRSMADDLGVPFLGAIPMDPQIAQAGDTGRAFLRYYAASPTAAIMQELIKPLLNLQG
;
A
#
# COMPACT_ATOMS: atom_id res chain seq x y z
N MET A 1 -28.85 -41.12 21.48
CA MET A 1 -27.64 -41.38 20.72
C MET A 1 -27.22 -40.07 20.08
N GLN A 2 -26.27 -39.39 20.71
CA GLN A 2 -25.73 -38.10 20.29
C GLN A 2 -24.54 -38.38 19.39
N GLY A 3 -24.59 -37.89 18.17
CA GLY A 3 -23.47 -37.91 17.23
C GLY A 3 -22.82 -36.52 17.15
N GLU A 4 -21.82 -36.27 17.97
CA GLU A 4 -20.96 -35.08 17.88
C GLU A 4 -20.02 -35.24 16.69
N THR A 5 -20.28 -34.49 15.66
CA THR A 5 -19.34 -34.34 14.52
C THR A 5 -18.26 -33.31 14.93
N ARG A 6 -17.13 -33.82 15.41
CA ARG A 6 -15.90 -33.03 15.62
C ARG A 6 -15.42 -32.44 14.30
N LEU A 7 -15.67 -31.18 14.09
CA LEU A 7 -14.94 -30.39 13.10
C LEU A 7 -13.45 -30.30 13.53
N LYS A 8 -12.59 -30.99 12.79
CA LYS A 8 -11.12 -30.88 12.93
C LYS A 8 -10.72 -29.49 12.53
N ASN A 9 -10.37 -28.65 13.51
CA ASN A 9 -9.67 -27.40 13.33
C ASN A 9 -8.29 -27.71 12.74
N HIS A 10 -8.16 -27.65 11.43
CA HIS A 10 -6.85 -27.51 10.78
C HIS A 10 -6.37 -26.07 10.99
N ARG A 11 -5.78 -25.79 12.15
CA ARG A 11 -4.94 -24.62 12.36
C ARG A 11 -3.71 -24.79 11.47
N LEU A 12 -3.64 -24.03 10.38
CA LEU A 12 -2.41 -23.88 9.63
C LEU A 12 -1.40 -23.16 10.55
N PRO A 13 -0.19 -23.70 10.77
CA PRO A 13 0.84 -23.09 11.63
C PRO A 13 1.59 -21.98 10.88
N VAL A 14 0.87 -21.01 10.26
CA VAL A 14 1.47 -20.03 9.34
C VAL A 14 2.33 -18.99 10.06
N VAL A 15 2.12 -18.73 11.36
CA VAL A 15 2.79 -17.62 12.05
C VAL A 15 4.00 -18.05 12.87
N ALA A 16 4.00 -19.24 13.45
CA ALA A 16 5.11 -19.67 14.32
C ALA A 16 6.41 -19.96 13.55
N ASP A 17 6.32 -20.53 12.34
CA ASP A 17 7.47 -20.89 11.52
C ASP A 17 8.07 -19.70 10.75
N PHE A 18 7.28 -18.62 10.53
CA PHE A 18 7.79 -17.36 9.99
C PHE A 18 8.89 -16.73 10.86
N PHE A 19 8.91 -17.08 12.15
CA PHE A 19 9.79 -16.51 13.17
C PHE A 19 10.86 -17.49 13.68
N SER A 20 11.20 -18.53 12.93
CA SER A 20 12.27 -19.46 13.32
C SER A 20 13.62 -18.75 13.44
N SER A 21 14.45 -19.21 14.39
CA SER A 21 15.77 -18.63 14.71
C SER A 21 16.73 -18.51 13.52
N GLY A 22 16.59 -19.34 12.49
CA GLY A 22 17.37 -19.26 11.25
C GLY A 22 17.06 -18.01 10.40
N ASN A 23 15.86 -17.47 10.49
CA ASN A 23 15.48 -16.25 9.79
C ASN A 23 16.07 -14.99 10.46
N ILE A 24 16.26 -15.00 11.77
CA ILE A 24 16.76 -13.83 12.52
C ILE A 24 18.22 -13.50 12.17
N GLU A 25 19.08 -14.49 11.97
CA GLU A 25 20.48 -14.27 11.54
C GLU A 25 20.55 -13.75 10.10
N ARG A 26 19.69 -14.26 9.22
CA ARG A 26 19.54 -13.76 7.85
C ARG A 26 19.11 -12.30 7.83
N PHE A 27 18.25 -11.87 8.76
CA PHE A 27 17.75 -10.49 8.88
C PHE A 27 18.84 -9.50 9.35
N ARG A 28 19.71 -9.88 10.28
CA ARG A 28 20.83 -9.03 10.72
C ARG A 28 21.81 -8.73 9.59
N ARG A 29 22.06 -9.70 8.72
CA ARG A 29 22.97 -9.58 7.57
C ARG A 29 22.43 -8.63 6.49
N ILE A 30 21.12 -8.62 6.29
CA ILE A 30 20.46 -7.77 5.28
C ILE A 30 20.56 -6.28 5.63
N HIS A 31 20.44 -5.93 6.93
CA HIS A 31 20.57 -4.53 7.38
C HIS A 31 21.97 -3.96 7.13
N SER A 32 23.00 -4.77 7.21
CA SER A 32 24.38 -4.36 6.89
C SER A 32 24.58 -4.07 5.41
N ILE A 33 23.87 -4.79 4.53
CA ILE A 33 23.98 -4.66 3.06
C ILE A 33 23.27 -3.40 2.54
N MET A 34 22.21 -2.95 3.22
CA MET A 34 21.41 -1.82 2.78
C MET A 34 22.03 -0.45 3.14
N SER A 35 23.05 -0.40 3.96
CA SER A 35 23.70 0.84 4.44
C SER A 35 24.95 1.26 3.64
N GLU A 36 25.40 0.45 2.68
CA GLU A 36 26.60 0.76 1.87
C GLU A 36 26.27 1.21 0.44
N PRO A 37 27.12 2.07 -0.19
CA PRO A 37 26.87 2.54 -1.55
C PRO A 37 26.90 1.39 -2.56
N ASN A 38 25.93 1.42 -3.48
CA ASN A 38 25.60 0.44 -4.52
C ASN A 38 26.76 0.12 -5.48
N SER A 39 27.75 -0.66 -5.08
CA SER A 39 28.70 -1.27 -6.03
C SER A 39 28.15 -2.66 -6.45
N ARG A 40 27.86 -2.82 -7.74
CA ARG A 40 27.40 -4.09 -8.35
C ARG A 40 28.55 -4.71 -9.13
N ASP A 41 28.64 -6.04 -9.14
CA ASP A 41 29.53 -6.77 -10.04
C ASP A 41 28.96 -6.84 -11.48
N PHE A 42 29.70 -7.48 -12.41
CA PHE A 42 29.27 -7.68 -13.80
C PHE A 42 27.99 -8.48 -13.96
N THR A 43 27.55 -9.22 -12.94
CA THR A 43 26.32 -10.02 -12.94
C THR A 43 25.14 -9.22 -12.37
N GLY A 44 25.39 -8.00 -11.87
CA GLY A 44 24.41 -7.18 -11.17
C GLY A 44 24.20 -7.56 -9.70
N LYS A 45 25.07 -8.44 -9.15
CA LYS A 45 25.12 -8.81 -7.75
C LYS A 45 25.81 -7.73 -6.93
N MET A 46 25.29 -7.40 -5.74
CA MET A 46 25.93 -6.45 -4.84
C MET A 46 27.12 -7.09 -4.12
N ASN A 47 28.19 -6.32 -3.86
CA ASN A 47 29.47 -6.84 -3.35
C ASN A 47 29.41 -7.66 -2.05
N HIS A 48 28.36 -7.59 -1.29
CA HIS A 48 28.19 -8.35 -0.03
C HIS A 48 26.92 -9.21 -0.03
N GLU A 49 26.28 -9.39 -1.21
CA GLU A 49 25.06 -10.18 -1.35
C GLU A 49 25.43 -11.67 -1.47
N SER A 50 24.76 -12.54 -0.70
CA SER A 50 24.92 -14.00 -0.87
C SER A 50 24.27 -14.46 -2.18
N ASP A 51 24.71 -15.61 -2.72
CA ASP A 51 24.08 -16.19 -3.93
C ASP A 51 22.59 -16.47 -3.73
N ALA A 52 22.20 -16.87 -2.52
CA ALA A 52 20.81 -17.11 -2.17
C ALA A 52 19.98 -15.81 -2.15
N ASP A 53 20.53 -14.71 -1.59
CA ASP A 53 19.84 -13.42 -1.57
C ASP A 53 19.74 -12.81 -2.97
N PHE A 54 20.78 -12.96 -3.79
CA PHE A 54 20.76 -12.57 -5.20
C PHE A 54 19.69 -13.32 -5.98
N ALA A 55 19.62 -14.66 -5.85
CA ALA A 55 18.59 -15.47 -6.51
C ALA A 55 17.17 -15.10 -6.04
N ALA A 56 16.97 -14.85 -4.74
CA ALA A 56 15.68 -14.41 -4.21
C ALA A 56 15.28 -13.04 -4.78
N ARG A 57 16.22 -12.10 -4.87
CA ARG A 57 15.98 -10.79 -5.47
C ARG A 57 15.64 -10.90 -6.96
N GLN A 58 16.33 -11.75 -7.71
CA GLN A 58 16.02 -12.00 -9.13
C GLN A 58 14.61 -12.59 -9.30
N LYS A 59 14.24 -13.56 -8.46
CA LYS A 59 12.90 -14.15 -8.46
C LYS A 59 11.81 -13.10 -8.17
N LEU A 60 12.04 -12.23 -7.19
CA LEU A 60 11.12 -11.12 -6.86
C LEU A 60 10.97 -10.17 -8.06
N GLN A 61 12.10 -9.72 -8.64
CA GLN A 61 12.05 -8.80 -9.78
C GLN A 61 11.34 -9.44 -10.98
N HIS A 62 11.54 -10.72 -11.25
CA HIS A 62 10.82 -11.43 -12.31
C HIS A 62 9.30 -11.40 -12.07
N LYS A 63 8.83 -11.66 -10.83
CA LYS A 63 7.40 -11.57 -10.49
C LYS A 63 6.86 -10.15 -10.67
N LEU A 64 7.62 -9.14 -10.24
CA LEU A 64 7.21 -7.74 -10.34
C LEU A 64 7.22 -7.20 -11.78
N ASN A 65 8.02 -7.79 -12.67
CA ASN A 65 8.04 -7.43 -14.10
C ASN A 65 6.76 -7.87 -14.85
N CYS A 66 5.96 -8.80 -14.28
CA CYS A 66 4.64 -9.13 -14.80
C CYS A 66 3.58 -8.05 -14.49
N ILE A 67 3.96 -7.00 -13.77
CA ILE A 67 3.11 -5.87 -13.40
C ILE A 67 3.57 -4.65 -14.18
N LYS A 68 2.68 -4.10 -15.03
CA LYS A 68 3.04 -2.96 -15.89
C LYS A 68 3.36 -1.72 -15.08
N HIS A 69 2.42 -1.28 -14.23
CA HIS A 69 2.55 -0.06 -13.44
C HIS A 69 2.50 -0.34 -11.94
N LYS A 70 3.48 0.18 -11.20
CA LYS A 70 3.60 0.05 -9.75
C LYS A 70 3.62 1.44 -9.12
N ILE A 71 2.56 1.77 -8.39
CA ILE A 71 2.33 3.08 -7.80
C ILE A 71 2.30 2.95 -6.28
N ILE A 72 3.16 3.71 -5.60
CA ILE A 72 3.18 3.75 -4.14
C ILE A 72 2.33 4.91 -3.62
N VAL A 73 1.47 4.64 -2.64
CA VAL A 73 0.68 5.66 -1.95
C VAL A 73 1.33 5.96 -0.61
N MET A 74 1.73 7.21 -0.43
CA MET A 74 2.51 7.67 0.72
C MET A 74 1.83 8.83 1.44
N SER A 75 2.20 9.05 2.69
CA SER A 75 1.83 10.24 3.45
C SER A 75 2.93 10.60 4.43
N GLY A 76 3.09 11.89 4.70
CA GLY A 76 4.09 12.38 5.66
C GLY A 76 3.73 12.09 7.12
N LYS A 77 2.45 11.82 7.43
CA LYS A 77 1.95 11.47 8.77
C LYS A 77 0.78 10.49 8.70
N GLY A 78 0.48 9.83 9.82
CA GLY A 78 -0.70 8.98 9.95
C GLY A 78 -2.02 9.78 10.02
N GLY A 79 -3.15 9.09 9.76
CA GLY A 79 -4.49 9.68 9.92
C GLY A 79 -4.96 10.61 8.81
N VAL A 80 -4.26 10.71 7.67
CA VAL A 80 -4.67 11.53 6.52
C VAL A 80 -5.60 10.78 5.55
N GLY A 81 -5.93 9.52 5.83
CA GLY A 81 -6.74 8.68 4.96
C GLY A 81 -5.98 8.07 3.78
N LYS A 82 -4.68 7.82 3.93
CA LYS A 82 -3.81 7.20 2.93
C LYS A 82 -4.39 5.89 2.39
N SER A 83 -4.73 4.95 3.28
CA SER A 83 -5.30 3.63 2.91
C SER A 83 -6.66 3.76 2.25
N THR A 84 -7.51 4.70 2.69
CA THR A 84 -8.78 5.03 2.03
C THR A 84 -8.55 5.47 0.58
N VAL A 85 -7.56 6.34 0.35
CA VAL A 85 -7.19 6.78 -1.00
C VAL A 85 -6.63 5.60 -1.81
N ALA A 86 -5.75 4.77 -1.25
CA ALA A 86 -5.19 3.60 -1.93
C ALA A 86 -6.27 2.61 -2.39
N VAL A 87 -7.23 2.27 -1.51
CA VAL A 87 -8.38 1.41 -1.83
C VAL A 87 -9.21 1.99 -2.96
N ASN A 88 -9.51 3.30 -2.91
CA ASN A 88 -10.34 3.93 -3.92
C ASN A 88 -9.62 4.14 -5.26
N LEU A 89 -8.32 4.42 -5.27
CA LEU A 89 -7.51 4.44 -6.49
C LEU A 89 -7.51 3.05 -7.16
N ALA A 90 -7.24 1.99 -6.39
CA ALA A 90 -7.25 0.63 -6.91
C ALA A 90 -8.63 0.24 -7.46
N THR A 91 -9.70 0.58 -6.73
CA THR A 91 -11.08 0.32 -7.16
C THR A 91 -11.44 1.10 -8.43
N ALA A 92 -11.05 2.39 -8.52
CA ALA A 92 -11.32 3.21 -9.70
C ALA A 92 -10.60 2.66 -10.94
N LEU A 93 -9.33 2.26 -10.82
CA LEU A 93 -8.56 1.63 -11.91
C LEU A 93 -9.20 0.30 -12.36
N LEU A 94 -9.68 -0.51 -11.41
CA LEU A 94 -10.42 -1.74 -11.73
C LEU A 94 -11.71 -1.44 -12.50
N LEU A 95 -12.49 -0.46 -12.04
CA LEU A 95 -13.74 -0.05 -12.71
C LEU A 95 -13.49 0.55 -14.11
N ALA A 96 -12.29 1.08 -14.34
CA ALA A 96 -11.83 1.50 -15.66
C ALA A 96 -11.39 0.33 -16.58
N GLY A 97 -11.54 -0.93 -16.13
CA GLY A 97 -11.30 -2.14 -16.92
C GLY A 97 -9.89 -2.71 -16.83
N ASN A 98 -9.07 -2.25 -15.88
CA ASN A 98 -7.70 -2.73 -15.70
C ASN A 98 -7.63 -3.95 -14.76
N LYS A 99 -6.60 -4.78 -14.89
CA LYS A 99 -6.22 -5.81 -13.92
C LYS A 99 -5.45 -5.15 -12.78
N VAL A 100 -6.00 -5.13 -11.57
CA VAL A 100 -5.44 -4.35 -10.46
C VAL A 100 -5.14 -5.21 -9.24
N GLY A 101 -3.96 -4.99 -8.66
CA GLY A 101 -3.56 -5.47 -7.34
C GLY A 101 -3.52 -4.32 -6.33
N LEU A 102 -3.87 -4.62 -5.09
CA LEU A 102 -3.76 -3.73 -3.95
C LEU A 102 -2.92 -4.42 -2.88
N LEU A 103 -1.80 -3.81 -2.55
CA LEU A 103 -0.83 -4.32 -1.58
C LEU A 103 -0.77 -3.39 -0.37
N ASP A 104 -1.12 -3.91 0.80
CA ASP A 104 -1.02 -3.21 2.09
C ASP A 104 0.22 -3.69 2.84
N VAL A 105 1.20 -2.82 2.95
CA VAL A 105 2.45 -3.05 3.70
C VAL A 105 2.59 -2.15 4.93
N ASP A 106 1.47 -1.57 5.40
CA ASP A 106 1.44 -0.84 6.68
C ASP A 106 1.41 -1.82 7.85
N ILE A 107 2.60 -2.07 8.42
CA ILE A 107 2.76 -3.01 9.54
C ILE A 107 2.05 -2.51 10.81
N HIS A 108 1.95 -1.19 10.99
CA HIS A 108 1.46 -0.59 12.23
C HIS A 108 -0.06 -0.56 12.32
N GLY A 109 -0.74 -0.58 11.18
CA GLY A 109 -2.19 -0.51 11.13
C GLY A 109 -2.70 -0.98 9.77
N PRO A 110 -2.54 -2.29 9.44
CA PRO A 110 -3.05 -2.82 8.17
C PRO A 110 -4.58 -2.75 8.18
N SER A 111 -5.11 -1.67 7.61
CA SER A 111 -6.55 -1.34 7.65
C SER A 111 -7.32 -1.81 6.42
N ILE A 112 -6.64 -2.17 5.35
CA ILE A 112 -7.29 -2.56 4.09
C ILE A 112 -8.19 -3.79 4.23
N PRO A 113 -7.83 -4.87 4.96
CA PRO A 113 -8.75 -5.98 5.18
C PRO A 113 -10.09 -5.56 5.78
N THR A 114 -10.06 -4.72 6.83
CA THR A 114 -11.27 -4.20 7.48
C THR A 114 -12.08 -3.32 6.51
N MET A 115 -11.42 -2.40 5.81
CA MET A 115 -12.10 -1.50 4.86
C MET A 115 -12.79 -2.23 3.71
N LEU A 116 -12.37 -3.46 3.39
CA LEU A 116 -12.90 -4.28 2.31
C LEU A 116 -13.72 -5.48 2.79
N GLY A 117 -13.91 -5.66 4.11
CA GLY A 117 -14.64 -6.78 4.70
C GLY A 117 -13.93 -8.12 4.53
N LEU A 118 -12.61 -8.11 4.52
CA LEU A 118 -11.75 -9.27 4.29
C LEU A 118 -11.03 -9.76 5.55
N GLU A 119 -11.43 -9.33 6.76
CA GLU A 119 -10.75 -9.69 8.02
C GLU A 119 -10.74 -11.20 8.30
N ASN A 120 -11.74 -11.91 7.80
CA ASN A 120 -11.87 -13.36 7.95
C ASN A 120 -11.29 -14.13 6.76
N GLU A 121 -10.90 -13.45 5.70
CA GLU A 121 -10.29 -14.08 4.55
C GLU A 121 -8.82 -14.39 4.81
N LYS A 122 -8.34 -15.43 4.14
CA LYS A 122 -6.93 -15.83 4.18
C LYS A 122 -6.40 -15.99 2.76
N PRO A 123 -5.17 -15.54 2.49
CA PRO A 123 -4.51 -15.80 1.22
C PRO A 123 -4.50 -17.30 0.93
N GLY A 124 -4.75 -17.65 -0.32
CA GLY A 124 -4.63 -19.02 -0.79
C GLY A 124 -3.16 -19.45 -0.97
N GLY A 125 -2.95 -20.68 -1.43
CA GLY A 125 -1.62 -21.21 -1.76
C GLY A 125 -0.91 -21.89 -0.60
N SER A 126 0.41 -21.78 -0.56
CA SER A 126 1.32 -22.36 0.45
C SER A 126 2.12 -21.26 1.15
N GLN A 127 2.95 -21.64 2.13
CA GLN A 127 3.85 -20.68 2.80
C GLN A 127 4.88 -20.06 1.85
N GLU A 128 5.26 -20.79 0.80
CA GLU A 128 6.25 -20.35 -0.19
C GLU A 128 5.62 -19.61 -1.36
N GLU A 129 4.31 -19.76 -1.57
CA GLU A 129 3.57 -19.12 -2.66
C GLU A 129 2.17 -18.69 -2.19
N LEU A 130 2.02 -17.39 -1.91
CA LEU A 130 0.79 -16.79 -1.43
C LEU A 130 -0.04 -16.28 -2.63
N LEU A 131 -1.28 -16.72 -2.70
CA LEU A 131 -2.22 -16.23 -3.70
C LEU A 131 -3.05 -15.09 -3.11
N PRO A 132 -3.14 -13.93 -3.77
CA PRO A 132 -3.96 -12.82 -3.32
C PRO A 132 -5.42 -13.21 -3.14
N VAL A 133 -6.08 -12.58 -2.18
CA VAL A 133 -7.54 -12.64 -2.03
C VAL A 133 -8.17 -11.89 -3.20
N ASP A 134 -9.08 -12.53 -3.93
CA ASP A 134 -9.81 -11.90 -5.03
C ASP A 134 -11.13 -11.30 -4.53
N LEU A 135 -11.26 -9.99 -4.65
CA LEU A 135 -12.48 -9.24 -4.34
C LEU A 135 -13.14 -8.76 -5.65
N GLY A 136 -13.75 -9.69 -6.36
CA GLY A 136 -14.45 -9.37 -7.63
C GLY A 136 -13.54 -8.73 -8.66
N GLY A 137 -12.36 -9.33 -8.88
CA GLY A 137 -11.34 -8.89 -9.82
C GLY A 137 -10.25 -8.00 -9.23
N LEU A 138 -10.43 -7.44 -8.02
CA LEU A 138 -9.36 -6.76 -7.29
C LEU A 138 -8.55 -7.79 -6.50
N LYS A 139 -7.29 -7.99 -6.83
CA LYS A 139 -6.38 -8.85 -6.08
C LYS A 139 -5.84 -8.09 -4.87
N VAL A 140 -6.13 -8.58 -3.65
CA VAL A 140 -5.75 -7.90 -2.40
C VAL A 140 -4.75 -8.74 -1.62
N MET A 141 -3.66 -8.13 -1.19
CA MET A 141 -2.73 -8.68 -0.21
C MET A 141 -2.45 -7.65 0.87
N SER A 142 -2.49 -8.09 2.13
CA SER A 142 -2.18 -7.26 3.29
C SER A 142 -1.35 -8.02 4.30
N LEU A 143 -0.42 -7.34 4.95
CA LEU A 143 0.26 -7.86 6.13
C LEU A 143 -0.73 -8.21 7.25
N GLY A 144 -1.92 -7.58 7.26
CA GLY A 144 -3.00 -7.92 8.17
C GLY A 144 -3.49 -9.36 8.06
N PHE A 145 -3.41 -9.98 6.90
CA PHE A 145 -3.77 -11.39 6.71
C PHE A 145 -2.82 -12.38 7.42
N LEU A 146 -1.61 -11.92 7.76
CA LEU A 146 -0.60 -12.73 8.46
C LEU A 146 -0.75 -12.65 9.98
N LEU A 147 -1.57 -11.73 10.48
CA LEU A 147 -1.84 -11.60 11.91
C LEU A 147 -2.81 -12.69 12.37
N SER A 148 -2.55 -13.25 13.54
CA SER A 148 -3.41 -14.29 14.13
C SER A 148 -4.73 -13.72 14.65
N SER A 149 -4.75 -12.44 15.01
CA SER A 149 -5.91 -11.69 15.47
C SER A 149 -5.73 -10.20 15.11
N PRO A 150 -6.79 -9.47 14.74
CA PRO A 150 -6.74 -8.02 14.53
C PRO A 150 -6.23 -7.26 15.76
N ASP A 151 -6.48 -7.77 16.97
CA ASP A 151 -6.08 -7.16 18.24
C ASP A 151 -4.64 -7.53 18.66
N GLN A 152 -3.94 -8.32 17.86
CA GLN A 152 -2.60 -8.75 18.19
C GLN A 152 -1.61 -7.59 18.05
N ALA A 153 -1.14 -7.05 19.17
CA ALA A 153 -0.01 -6.14 19.17
C ALA A 153 1.27 -6.90 18.81
N VAL A 154 1.76 -6.69 17.60
CA VAL A 154 3.03 -7.31 17.17
C VAL A 154 4.15 -6.30 17.37
N ILE A 155 5.06 -6.61 18.33
CA ILE A 155 6.23 -5.79 18.59
C ILE A 155 7.34 -6.19 17.61
N TRP A 156 7.35 -5.52 16.46
CA TRP A 156 8.37 -5.70 15.45
C TRP A 156 9.54 -4.77 15.69
N ARG A 157 10.74 -5.32 15.81
CA ARG A 157 11.98 -4.50 15.81
C ARG A 157 12.42 -4.22 14.37
N GLY A 158 13.02 -3.05 14.11
CA GLY A 158 13.31 -2.54 12.76
C GLY A 158 13.79 -3.58 11.73
N PRO A 159 14.88 -4.33 11.96
CA PRO A 159 15.35 -5.33 11.00
C PRO A 159 14.37 -6.47 10.73
N MET A 160 13.54 -6.85 11.72
CA MET A 160 12.52 -7.89 11.54
C MET A 160 11.41 -7.43 10.61
N LYS A 161 10.99 -6.15 10.70
CA LYS A 161 9.96 -5.59 9.83
C LYS A 161 10.34 -5.69 8.38
N ILE A 162 11.56 -5.28 8.03
CA ILE A 162 12.07 -5.31 6.65
C ILE A 162 12.13 -6.74 6.13
N GLY A 163 12.56 -7.69 6.97
CA GLY A 163 12.60 -9.10 6.62
C GLY A 163 11.22 -9.68 6.29
N VAL A 164 10.22 -9.33 7.10
CA VAL A 164 8.83 -9.78 6.86
C VAL A 164 8.26 -9.15 5.59
N ILE A 165 8.46 -7.85 5.36
CA ILE A 165 8.04 -7.18 4.12
C ILE A 165 8.69 -7.87 2.91
N ARG A 166 10.00 -8.13 2.97
CA ARG A 166 10.72 -8.82 1.90
C ARG A 166 10.11 -10.18 1.61
N GLN A 167 9.99 -11.05 2.64
CA GLN A 167 9.45 -12.39 2.48
C GLN A 167 8.01 -12.37 1.97
N PHE A 168 7.21 -11.43 2.44
CA PHE A 168 5.86 -11.20 1.95
C PHE A 168 5.85 -10.87 0.46
N LEU A 169 6.67 -9.92 0.01
CA LEU A 169 6.79 -9.57 -1.41
C LEU A 169 7.31 -10.73 -2.27
N GLU A 170 8.29 -11.49 -1.76
CA GLU A 170 8.86 -12.65 -2.47
C GLU A 170 7.83 -13.78 -2.65
N ASN A 171 6.93 -13.97 -1.68
CA ASN A 171 5.99 -15.09 -1.67
C ASN A 171 4.70 -14.80 -2.43
N VAL A 172 4.29 -13.54 -2.59
CA VAL A 172 3.04 -13.22 -3.29
C VAL A 172 3.16 -13.50 -4.79
N HIS A 173 2.16 -14.20 -5.32
CA HIS A 173 2.02 -14.49 -6.75
C HIS A 173 0.89 -13.64 -7.36
N TRP A 174 1.25 -12.47 -7.88
CA TRP A 174 0.30 -11.52 -8.47
C TRP A 174 -0.24 -11.98 -9.84
N GLY A 175 0.59 -12.72 -10.61
CA GLY A 175 0.36 -12.92 -12.03
C GLY A 175 0.48 -11.62 -12.82
N GLU A 176 -0.14 -11.57 -13.99
CA GLU A 176 -0.16 -10.36 -14.81
C GLU A 176 -1.14 -9.32 -14.24
N LEU A 177 -0.64 -8.10 -14.05
CA LEU A 177 -1.42 -6.93 -13.65
C LEU A 177 -1.11 -5.74 -14.54
N ASP A 178 -2.11 -4.88 -14.75
CA ASP A 178 -1.88 -3.57 -15.34
C ASP A 178 -1.38 -2.60 -14.27
N TYR A 179 -1.95 -2.66 -13.05
CA TYR A 179 -1.57 -1.79 -11.93
C TYR A 179 -1.39 -2.56 -10.63
N LEU A 180 -0.37 -2.19 -9.86
CA LEU A 180 -0.24 -2.54 -8.45
C LEU A 180 -0.21 -1.24 -7.63
N ILE A 181 -1.22 -1.03 -6.80
CA ILE A 181 -1.29 0.06 -5.84
C ILE A 181 -0.72 -0.44 -4.51
N ILE A 182 0.25 0.29 -3.98
CA ILE A 182 0.99 -0.10 -2.78
C ILE A 182 0.71 0.90 -1.67
N ASP A 183 -0.03 0.49 -0.66
CA ASP A 183 -0.29 1.28 0.54
C ASP A 183 0.87 1.16 1.51
N CYS A 184 1.65 2.24 1.66
CA CYS A 184 2.90 2.27 2.40
C CYS A 184 2.69 2.74 3.84
N PRO A 185 3.52 2.35 4.82
CA PRO A 185 3.50 2.96 6.14
C PRO A 185 3.61 4.49 6.08
N PRO A 186 3.02 5.23 7.03
CA PRO A 186 3.14 6.69 7.07
C PRO A 186 4.55 7.14 7.40
N GLY A 187 4.93 8.32 6.90
CA GLY A 187 6.23 8.92 7.16
C GLY A 187 7.25 8.68 6.04
N THR A 188 8.51 9.04 6.32
CA THR A 188 9.64 9.02 5.37
C THR A 188 10.86 8.29 5.97
N GLY A 189 10.60 7.31 6.83
CA GLY A 189 11.63 6.54 7.53
C GLY A 189 12.13 5.32 6.75
N ASP A 190 12.74 4.39 7.48
CA ASP A 190 13.39 3.19 6.92
C ASP A 190 12.39 2.24 6.23
N GLU A 191 11.14 2.19 6.68
CA GLU A 191 10.14 1.29 6.13
C GLU A 191 9.75 1.67 4.68
N PRO A 192 9.31 2.90 4.38
CA PRO A 192 9.06 3.34 3.00
C PRO A 192 10.30 3.19 2.10
N LEU A 193 11.48 3.52 2.61
CA LEU A 193 12.73 3.38 1.86
C LEU A 193 12.97 1.92 1.47
N SER A 194 12.84 1.00 2.42
CA SER A 194 13.03 -0.43 2.19
C SER A 194 12.04 -1.01 1.19
N ILE A 195 10.76 -0.59 1.27
CA ILE A 195 9.73 -0.99 0.32
C ILE A 195 10.09 -0.54 -1.10
N CYS A 196 10.48 0.72 -1.28
CA CYS A 196 10.90 1.24 -2.59
C CYS A 196 12.12 0.47 -3.13
N GLN A 197 13.10 0.17 -2.29
CA GLN A 197 14.30 -0.58 -2.69
C GLN A 197 14.00 -2.04 -3.05
N LEU A 198 13.11 -2.71 -2.32
CA LEU A 198 12.71 -4.11 -2.58
C LEU A 198 11.90 -4.24 -3.87
N ILE A 199 10.98 -3.32 -4.12
CA ILE A 199 10.16 -3.33 -5.34
C ILE A 199 11.00 -2.94 -6.55
N GLY A 200 11.98 -2.06 -6.38
CA GLY A 200 12.88 -1.62 -7.43
C GLY A 200 12.23 -0.61 -8.37
N HIS A 201 11.74 -1.03 -9.53
CA HIS A 201 11.10 -0.10 -10.48
C HIS A 201 9.68 0.25 -10.02
N LEU A 202 9.47 1.52 -9.70
CA LEU A 202 8.19 2.14 -9.39
C LEU A 202 7.94 3.27 -10.39
N ASP A 203 6.72 3.38 -10.92
CA ASP A 203 6.34 4.50 -11.81
C ASP A 203 6.32 5.83 -11.05
N GLY A 204 5.97 5.78 -9.76
CA GLY A 204 6.05 6.94 -8.90
C GLY A 204 5.20 6.84 -7.65
N ALA A 205 5.16 7.95 -6.91
CA ALA A 205 4.43 8.10 -5.66
C ALA A 205 3.23 9.04 -5.82
N VAL A 206 2.09 8.62 -5.26
CA VAL A 206 0.95 9.50 -4.96
C VAL A 206 1.05 9.89 -3.49
N ILE A 207 1.09 11.20 -3.21
CA ILE A 207 1.23 11.72 -1.84
C ILE A 207 -0.12 12.20 -1.34
N VAL A 208 -0.59 11.60 -0.23
CA VAL A 208 -1.86 11.95 0.40
C VAL A 208 -1.64 12.90 1.56
N THR A 209 -2.42 13.99 1.60
CA THR A 209 -2.37 15.00 2.65
C THR A 209 -3.77 15.47 3.04
N THR A 210 -3.86 16.33 4.03
CA THR A 210 -5.08 17.07 4.42
C THR A 210 -4.88 18.58 4.20
N PRO A 211 -5.94 19.39 4.14
CA PRO A 211 -5.83 20.83 3.86
C PRO A 211 -5.04 21.64 4.91
N GLN A 212 -4.85 21.08 6.11
CA GLN A 212 -4.23 21.78 7.23
C GLN A 212 -2.80 22.22 6.94
N ARG A 213 -2.45 23.47 7.26
CA ARG A 213 -1.08 24.00 7.09
C ARG A 213 0.00 23.18 7.82
N VAL A 214 -0.33 22.55 8.94
CA VAL A 214 0.60 21.65 9.65
C VAL A 214 0.97 20.44 8.79
N ALA A 215 0.04 19.96 7.96
CA ALA A 215 0.30 18.84 7.04
C ALA A 215 1.25 19.21 5.89
N THR A 216 1.38 20.51 5.56
CA THR A 216 2.25 20.96 4.44
C THR A 216 3.73 20.67 4.71
N VAL A 217 4.18 20.72 5.97
CA VAL A 217 5.55 20.37 6.34
C VAL A 217 5.83 18.89 6.06
N ASP A 218 4.87 18.02 6.37
CA ASP A 218 5.02 16.60 6.17
C ASP A 218 4.96 16.20 4.70
N VAL A 219 4.14 16.90 3.88
CA VAL A 219 4.13 16.76 2.41
C VAL A 219 5.49 17.12 1.83
N ARG A 220 6.09 18.24 2.29
CA ARG A 220 7.43 18.66 1.83
C ARG A 220 8.48 17.60 2.12
N LYS A 221 8.43 16.98 3.31
CA LYS A 221 9.34 15.87 3.66
C LYS A 221 9.14 14.66 2.72
N SER A 222 7.89 14.28 2.43
CA SER A 222 7.59 13.17 1.53
C SER A 222 8.07 13.42 0.11
N ILE A 223 7.90 14.64 -0.43
CA ILE A 223 8.41 15.00 -1.76
C ILE A 223 9.94 14.99 -1.79
N ASN A 224 10.59 15.53 -0.75
CA ASN A 224 12.05 15.51 -0.67
C ASN A 224 12.60 14.10 -0.53
N PHE A 225 11.92 13.23 0.23
CA PHE A 225 12.25 11.80 0.28
C PHE A 225 12.18 11.17 -1.11
N CYS A 226 11.08 11.36 -1.86
CA CYS A 226 10.96 10.84 -3.22
C CYS A 226 12.11 11.35 -4.12
N ARG A 227 12.46 12.65 -4.03
CA ARG A 227 13.57 13.22 -4.79
C ARG A 227 14.92 12.59 -4.44
N GLN A 228 15.18 12.35 -3.15
CA GLN A 228 16.43 11.73 -2.69
C GLN A 228 16.62 10.31 -3.22
N ILE A 229 15.52 9.54 -3.33
CA ILE A 229 15.57 8.17 -3.86
C ILE A 229 15.28 8.10 -5.37
N GLN A 230 15.21 9.25 -6.04
CA GLN A 230 14.90 9.37 -7.47
C GLN A 230 13.56 8.74 -7.88
N LEU A 231 12.57 8.76 -6.97
CA LEU A 231 11.21 8.33 -7.22
C LEU A 231 10.38 9.50 -7.76
N ASN A 232 9.73 9.31 -8.89
CA ASN A 232 8.84 10.31 -9.47
C ASN A 232 7.65 10.60 -8.53
N VAL A 233 7.21 11.85 -8.42
CA VAL A 233 5.98 12.23 -7.73
C VAL A 233 4.89 12.39 -8.77
N LEU A 234 3.98 11.41 -8.85
CA LEU A 234 2.84 11.42 -9.77
C LEU A 234 1.84 12.53 -9.41
N GLY A 235 1.77 12.87 -8.14
CA GLY A 235 1.04 14.04 -7.68
C GLY A 235 0.58 13.96 -6.23
N ILE A 236 -0.07 15.07 -5.81
CA ILE A 236 -0.64 15.22 -4.47
C ILE A 236 -2.16 15.07 -4.54
N ILE A 237 -2.73 14.30 -3.61
CA ILE A 237 -4.16 14.23 -3.33
C ILE A 237 -4.42 14.88 -1.97
N GLU A 238 -5.24 15.93 -1.96
CA GLU A 238 -5.73 16.57 -0.73
C GLU A 238 -7.00 15.87 -0.28
N ASN A 239 -6.90 15.02 0.72
CA ASN A 239 -8.03 14.33 1.31
C ASN A 239 -8.65 15.16 2.44
N MET A 240 -9.93 14.92 2.76
CA MET A 240 -10.70 15.66 3.76
C MET A 240 -10.80 17.17 3.44
N SER A 241 -10.92 17.50 2.16
CA SER A 241 -10.99 18.88 1.66
C SER A 241 -12.44 19.36 1.59
N GLY A 242 -12.92 19.94 2.67
CA GLY A 242 -14.33 20.32 2.84
C GLY A 242 -15.20 19.15 3.33
N PHE A 243 -16.45 19.44 3.65
CA PHE A 243 -17.44 18.50 4.15
C PHE A 243 -18.68 18.51 3.26
N VAL A 244 -19.11 17.34 2.81
CA VAL A 244 -20.36 17.18 2.05
C VAL A 244 -21.51 17.01 3.04
N CYS A 245 -22.46 17.96 3.04
CA CYS A 245 -23.65 17.86 3.86
C CYS A 245 -24.53 16.68 3.40
N PRO A 246 -24.82 15.69 4.27
CA PRO A 246 -25.61 14.52 3.86
C PRO A 246 -27.10 14.85 3.60
N LYS A 247 -27.57 16.06 3.99
CA LYS A 247 -28.95 16.48 3.77
C LYS A 247 -29.16 17.21 2.45
N CYS A 248 -28.23 18.12 2.09
CA CYS A 248 -28.41 18.99 0.92
C CYS A 248 -27.29 18.86 -0.13
N GLY A 249 -26.21 18.11 0.16
CA GLY A 249 -25.08 17.93 -0.76
C GLY A 249 -24.14 19.15 -0.81
N GLU A 250 -24.41 20.23 -0.09
CA GLU A 250 -23.55 21.41 -0.05
C GLU A 250 -22.18 21.08 0.55
N VAL A 251 -21.11 21.57 -0.09
CA VAL A 251 -19.74 21.41 0.42
C VAL A 251 -19.36 22.60 1.30
N THR A 252 -19.25 22.35 2.59
CA THR A 252 -18.83 23.35 3.57
C THR A 252 -17.32 23.21 3.86
N GLN A 253 -16.61 24.34 3.81
CA GLN A 253 -15.17 24.36 4.13
C GLN A 253 -14.97 24.36 5.66
N ILE A 254 -14.71 23.18 6.23
CA ILE A 254 -14.44 23.01 7.68
C ILE A 254 -12.99 23.39 8.00
N LEU A 255 -12.08 23.11 7.09
CA LEU A 255 -10.66 23.45 7.18
C LEU A 255 -10.32 24.45 6.07
N PRO A 256 -9.34 25.36 6.27
CA PRO A 256 -8.87 26.23 5.21
C PRO A 256 -8.45 25.40 4.00
N PRO A 257 -9.06 25.59 2.81
CA PRO A 257 -8.79 24.77 1.64
C PRO A 257 -7.45 25.11 0.97
N GLY A 258 -6.94 24.20 0.15
CA GLY A 258 -5.88 24.46 -0.81
C GLY A 258 -4.45 24.30 -0.28
N GLY A 259 -4.26 23.76 0.93
CA GLY A 259 -2.92 23.50 1.43
C GLY A 259 -2.12 22.52 0.56
N GLY A 260 -2.77 21.46 0.07
CA GLY A 260 -2.17 20.49 -0.84
C GLY A 260 -1.88 21.07 -2.22
N ARG A 261 -2.79 21.87 -2.78
CA ARG A 261 -2.58 22.56 -4.07
C ARG A 261 -1.43 23.56 -3.97
N SER A 262 -1.43 24.43 -2.95
CA SER A 262 -0.35 25.38 -2.73
C SER A 262 1.01 24.68 -2.62
N MET A 263 1.07 23.51 -1.92
CA MET A 263 2.30 22.72 -1.86
C MET A 263 2.72 22.13 -3.21
N ALA A 264 1.76 21.67 -4.01
CA ALA A 264 2.03 21.17 -5.34
C ALA A 264 2.67 22.25 -6.21
N ASP A 265 2.08 23.46 -6.20
CA ASP A 265 2.56 24.61 -6.95
C ASP A 265 3.96 25.06 -6.47
N ASP A 266 4.14 25.20 -5.13
CA ASP A 266 5.41 25.62 -4.51
C ASP A 266 6.57 24.65 -4.80
N LEU A 267 6.28 23.35 -4.94
CA LEU A 267 7.28 22.31 -5.12
C LEU A 267 7.38 21.81 -6.56
N GLY A 268 6.56 22.35 -7.47
CA GLY A 268 6.57 21.99 -8.88
C GLY A 268 6.20 20.52 -9.13
N VAL A 269 5.22 19.99 -8.38
CA VAL A 269 4.68 18.64 -8.58
C VAL A 269 3.20 18.70 -8.96
N PRO A 270 2.64 17.69 -9.66
CA PRO A 270 1.22 17.71 -10.02
C PRO A 270 0.30 17.71 -8.80
N PHE A 271 -0.83 18.42 -8.91
CA PHE A 271 -1.96 18.29 -7.99
C PHE A 271 -3.05 17.47 -8.67
N LEU A 272 -3.31 16.26 -8.17
CA LEU A 272 -4.29 15.33 -8.77
C LEU A 272 -5.72 15.75 -8.44
N GLY A 273 -5.96 16.26 -7.24
CA GLY A 273 -7.29 16.73 -6.84
C GLY A 273 -7.52 16.73 -5.34
N ALA A 274 -8.75 17.12 -4.96
CA ALA A 274 -9.21 17.22 -3.58
C ALA A 274 -10.42 16.32 -3.36
N ILE A 275 -10.38 15.47 -2.32
CA ILE A 275 -11.47 14.59 -1.92
C ILE A 275 -12.14 15.21 -0.69
N PRO A 276 -13.46 15.47 -0.72
CA PRO A 276 -14.17 16.00 0.43
C PRO A 276 -14.33 14.95 1.54
N MET A 277 -14.57 15.38 2.76
CA MET A 277 -15.11 14.53 3.82
C MET A 277 -16.55 14.16 3.47
N ASP A 278 -16.76 12.93 3.10
CA ASP A 278 -18.06 12.36 2.79
C ASP A 278 -18.37 11.24 3.81
N PRO A 279 -19.44 11.36 4.61
CA PRO A 279 -19.83 10.33 5.57
C PRO A 279 -20.01 8.95 4.93
N GLN A 280 -20.37 8.86 3.65
CA GLN A 280 -20.52 7.60 2.94
C GLN A 280 -19.18 6.86 2.76
N ILE A 281 -18.05 7.59 2.66
CA ILE A 281 -16.71 6.96 2.62
C ILE A 281 -16.42 6.24 3.94
N ALA A 282 -16.66 6.91 5.08
CA ALA A 282 -16.47 6.32 6.40
C ALA A 282 -17.39 5.12 6.59
N GLN A 283 -18.69 5.28 6.28
CA GLN A 283 -19.67 4.20 6.38
C GLN A 283 -19.31 3.00 5.49
N ALA A 284 -18.80 3.24 4.28
CA ALA A 284 -18.35 2.17 3.40
C ALA A 284 -17.19 1.38 4.03
N GLY A 285 -16.16 2.09 4.53
CA GLY A 285 -15.02 1.46 5.21
C GLY A 285 -15.43 0.66 6.46
N ASP A 286 -16.28 1.23 7.31
CA ASP A 286 -16.77 0.58 8.54
C ASP A 286 -17.64 -0.66 8.26
N THR A 287 -18.28 -0.71 7.09
CA THR A 287 -19.11 -1.86 6.66
C THR A 287 -18.39 -2.82 5.70
N GLY A 288 -17.08 -2.67 5.53
CA GLY A 288 -16.29 -3.54 4.66
C GLY A 288 -16.65 -3.44 3.17
N ARG A 289 -17.02 -2.26 2.69
CA ARG A 289 -17.50 -2.05 1.33
C ARG A 289 -16.62 -1.06 0.58
N ALA A 290 -16.15 -1.43 -0.60
CA ALA A 290 -15.42 -0.49 -1.46
C ALA A 290 -16.36 0.65 -1.90
N PHE A 291 -16.09 1.88 -1.44
CA PHE A 291 -16.95 3.06 -1.64
C PHE A 291 -17.39 3.24 -3.11
N LEU A 292 -16.45 3.18 -4.04
CA LEU A 292 -16.75 3.40 -5.47
C LEU A 292 -17.67 2.33 -6.09
N ARG A 293 -17.75 1.12 -5.51
CA ARG A 293 -18.70 0.09 -6.00
C ARG A 293 -20.13 0.34 -5.53
N TYR A 294 -20.29 0.84 -4.30
CA TYR A 294 -21.60 0.97 -3.68
C TYR A 294 -22.20 2.37 -3.83
N TYR A 295 -21.36 3.39 -3.99
CA TYR A 295 -21.76 4.80 -4.09
C TYR A 295 -21.31 5.43 -5.42
N ALA A 296 -21.27 4.66 -6.50
CA ALA A 296 -20.76 5.09 -7.81
C ALA A 296 -21.45 6.35 -8.38
N ALA A 297 -22.69 6.60 -8.01
CA ALA A 297 -23.45 7.78 -8.47
C ALA A 297 -23.24 9.04 -7.59
N SER A 298 -22.43 8.95 -6.51
CA SER A 298 -22.19 10.11 -5.65
C SER A 298 -21.25 11.11 -6.31
N PRO A 299 -21.39 12.42 -6.00
CA PRO A 299 -20.44 13.44 -6.47
C PRO A 299 -19.00 13.13 -6.08
N THR A 300 -18.80 12.59 -4.88
CA THR A 300 -17.47 12.19 -4.38
C THR A 300 -16.87 11.05 -5.20
N ALA A 301 -17.69 10.10 -5.65
CA ALA A 301 -17.23 9.03 -6.55
C ALA A 301 -16.76 9.58 -7.90
N ALA A 302 -17.46 10.55 -8.46
CA ALA A 302 -17.03 11.23 -9.68
C ALA A 302 -15.67 11.92 -9.51
N ILE A 303 -15.44 12.60 -8.38
CA ILE A 303 -14.14 13.20 -8.05
C ILE A 303 -13.06 12.11 -8.02
N MET A 304 -13.29 10.99 -7.34
CA MET A 304 -12.30 9.91 -7.24
C MET A 304 -11.99 9.27 -8.61
N GLN A 305 -12.97 9.19 -9.51
CA GLN A 305 -12.74 8.73 -10.89
C GLN A 305 -11.88 9.71 -11.69
N GLU A 306 -12.01 11.02 -11.46
CA GLU A 306 -11.13 12.01 -12.11
C GLU A 306 -9.68 11.88 -11.66
N LEU A 307 -9.42 11.53 -10.38
CA LEU A 307 -8.07 11.40 -9.84
C LEU A 307 -7.21 10.36 -10.56
N ILE A 308 -7.81 9.33 -11.15
CA ILE A 308 -7.05 8.28 -11.86
C ILE A 308 -6.70 8.65 -13.30
N LYS A 309 -7.30 9.67 -13.90
CA LYS A 309 -7.05 10.01 -15.31
C LYS A 309 -5.57 10.21 -15.64
N PRO A 310 -4.77 10.96 -14.82
CA PRO A 310 -3.34 11.06 -15.06
C PRO A 310 -2.60 9.71 -14.92
N LEU A 311 -3.09 8.81 -14.05
CA LEU A 311 -2.49 7.51 -13.84
C LEU A 311 -2.76 6.54 -14.99
N LEU A 312 -3.90 6.67 -15.69
CA LEU A 312 -4.24 5.89 -16.89
C LEU A 312 -3.36 6.24 -18.10
N ASN A 313 -2.70 7.39 -18.08
CA ASN A 313 -1.82 7.87 -19.17
C ASN A 313 -0.33 7.57 -18.89
N LEU A 314 0.00 6.78 -17.86
CA LEU A 314 1.37 6.35 -17.64
C LEU A 314 1.83 5.53 -18.85
N GLN A 315 3.01 5.90 -19.39
CA GLN A 315 3.66 5.15 -20.46
C GLN A 315 4.45 4.02 -19.83
N GLY A 316 4.18 2.79 -20.25
CA GLY A 316 4.91 1.61 -19.83
C GLY A 316 6.29 1.48 -20.48
#